data_e08b1e1155e05e7ebeb72e3380cd8d4f
#
_entry.id   e08b1e1155e05e7ebeb72e3380cd8d4f
#
_cell.length_a   1.000
_cell.length_b   1.000
_cell.length_c   1.000
_cell.angle_alpha   90.00
_cell.angle_beta   90.00
_cell.angle_gamma   90.00
#
_symmetry.space_group_name_H-M   'P 1'
#
loop_
_entity.id
_entity.type
_entity.pdbx_description
1 polymer ?
#
loop_
_entity_poly.entity_id
_entity_poly.type
_entity_poly.pdbx_seq_one_letter_code
_entity_poly.pdbx_strand_id
1 'polypeptide(L)'
;VLGSRGLGDVYKRQKVTIQKFDPYINVDPGTMNPYEHGEVFVTDDGAETDLDLGHYERFINENLTQNSSVTMGKIYSNVIEKERKGEYLGKTVQVIPHITNEIKEKIYGFENTDTDIVITEIGGTVGDIEGLSIIEAIRQVGLEKNPEDVLYIHVTLLPYIFGSNEIKSKPTQHSVKELQSLGIKPNILVCRTETDIPESIREKLSLFCNVRKTSVIQNKTADSLYAVPLMLEEEGLAREVCNYCLLYTSPSPRDPK
;
A
#
# COMPACT_ATOMS: atom_id res chain seq x y z
N VAL A 1 -7.59 3.65 0.36
CA VAL A 1 -6.86 4.52 -0.57
C VAL A 1 -6.37 5.72 0.21
N LEU A 2 -5.07 5.81 0.39
CA LEU A 2 -4.43 7.00 0.90
C LEU A 2 -4.44 8.02 -0.24
N GLY A 3 -5.41 8.92 -0.23
CA GLY A 3 -5.43 10.01 -1.19
C GLY A 3 -4.16 10.83 -1.07
N SER A 4 -3.35 10.81 -2.10
CA SER A 4 -1.99 11.33 -2.10
C SER A 4 -1.89 12.86 -2.03
N ARG A 5 -2.97 13.61 -2.25
CA ARG A 5 -2.97 15.06 -2.03
C ARG A 5 -2.66 15.44 -0.58
N GLY A 6 -3.00 14.59 0.39
CA GLY A 6 -2.58 14.78 1.79
C GLY A 6 -1.13 14.44 2.06
N LEU A 7 -0.49 13.63 1.21
CA LEU A 7 0.86 13.13 1.45
C LEU A 7 1.97 13.85 0.68
N GLY A 8 1.70 14.45 -0.45
CA GLY A 8 2.82 14.88 -1.27
C GLY A 8 2.69 16.25 -1.93
N ASP A 9 1.62 16.49 -2.61
CA ASP A 9 1.65 17.45 -3.69
C ASP A 9 1.51 18.92 -3.27
N VAL A 10 0.67 19.21 -2.29
CA VAL A 10 0.37 20.61 -1.94
C VAL A 10 1.40 21.20 -0.98
N TYR A 11 1.98 20.39 -0.11
CA TYR A 11 2.88 20.89 0.94
C TYR A 11 4.37 20.64 0.68
N LYS A 12 4.74 19.67 -0.15
CA LYS A 12 6.11 19.15 -0.20
C LYS A 12 6.75 19.06 -1.57
N ARG A 13 6.03 19.35 -2.65
CA ARG A 13 6.50 19.36 -4.05
C ARG A 13 7.13 18.07 -4.54
N GLN A 14 6.78 16.91 -3.95
CA GLN A 14 7.25 15.61 -4.41
C GLN A 14 6.34 15.06 -5.49
N LYS A 15 6.94 14.41 -6.48
CA LYS A 15 6.22 13.63 -7.48
C LYS A 15 5.88 12.27 -6.89
N VAL A 16 4.59 11.97 -6.81
CA VAL A 16 4.06 10.73 -6.24
C VAL A 16 3.41 9.91 -7.34
N THR A 17 3.73 8.63 -7.41
CA THR A 17 2.98 7.67 -8.22
C THR A 17 2.42 6.56 -7.34
N ILE A 18 1.40 5.86 -7.84
CA ILE A 18 0.75 4.76 -7.13
C ILE A 18 0.77 3.53 -8.03
N GLN A 19 1.05 2.37 -7.45
CA GLN A 19 0.87 1.08 -8.09
C GLN A 19 0.07 0.14 -7.18
N LYS A 20 -0.68 -0.75 -7.80
CA LYS A 20 -1.49 -1.76 -7.12
C LYS A 20 -1.03 -3.15 -7.52
N PHE A 21 -0.88 -4.01 -6.51
CA PHE A 21 -0.64 -5.43 -6.69
C PHE A 21 -1.89 -6.21 -6.28
N ASP A 22 -2.47 -6.89 -7.25
CA ASP A 22 -3.63 -7.75 -7.04
C ASP A 22 -3.22 -9.22 -6.98
N PRO A 23 -3.61 -9.96 -5.94
CA PRO A 23 -3.14 -11.34 -5.73
C PRO A 23 -3.81 -12.37 -6.64
N TYR A 24 -4.87 -12.00 -7.36
CA TYR A 24 -5.57 -12.95 -8.24
C TYR A 24 -4.73 -13.35 -9.47
N ILE A 25 -5.10 -14.50 -10.07
CA ILE A 25 -4.37 -15.13 -11.19
C ILE A 25 -4.84 -14.64 -12.56
N ASN A 26 -5.89 -13.83 -12.64
CA ASN A 26 -6.25 -13.19 -13.89
C ASN A 26 -5.12 -12.28 -14.37
N VAL A 27 -4.83 -12.31 -15.67
CA VAL A 27 -3.77 -11.45 -16.25
C VAL A 27 -4.18 -9.97 -16.17
N ASP A 28 -5.45 -9.69 -16.40
CA ASP A 28 -6.07 -8.39 -16.26
C ASP A 28 -7.55 -8.55 -15.83
N PRO A 29 -8.22 -7.49 -15.41
CA PRO A 29 -9.63 -7.57 -14.99
C PRO A 29 -10.63 -7.54 -16.14
N GLY A 30 -10.22 -7.37 -17.40
CA GLY A 30 -11.12 -7.19 -18.53
C GLY A 30 -12.06 -8.35 -18.81
N THR A 31 -11.70 -9.57 -18.39
CA THR A 31 -12.55 -10.78 -18.52
C THR A 31 -13.26 -11.14 -17.23
N MET A 32 -13.08 -10.37 -16.16
CA MET A 32 -13.70 -10.66 -14.86
C MET A 32 -15.17 -10.23 -14.85
N ASN A 33 -15.96 -10.92 -14.04
CA ASN A 33 -17.37 -10.60 -13.88
C ASN A 33 -17.53 -9.25 -13.15
N PRO A 34 -18.16 -8.23 -13.77
CA PRO A 34 -18.34 -6.92 -13.15
C PRO A 34 -19.12 -6.93 -11.83
N TYR A 35 -20.01 -7.92 -11.65
CA TYR A 35 -20.79 -8.06 -10.40
C TYR A 35 -19.94 -8.59 -9.23
N GLU A 36 -18.85 -9.27 -9.52
CA GLU A 36 -17.96 -9.84 -8.50
C GLU A 36 -16.73 -8.95 -8.25
N HIS A 37 -16.24 -8.30 -9.28
CA HIS A 37 -14.98 -7.53 -9.22
C HIS A 37 -15.17 -6.02 -9.36
N GLY A 38 -16.32 -5.55 -9.84
CA GLY A 38 -16.60 -4.15 -10.15
C GLY A 38 -16.27 -3.78 -11.60
N GLU A 39 -16.26 -2.50 -11.87
CA GLU A 39 -15.99 -1.96 -13.20
C GLU A 39 -14.48 -1.94 -13.49
N VAL A 40 -14.14 -2.02 -14.77
CA VAL A 40 -12.77 -1.91 -15.27
C VAL A 40 -12.46 -0.46 -15.55
N PHE A 41 -11.28 -0.01 -15.13
CA PHE A 41 -10.71 1.28 -15.52
C PHE A 41 -9.68 1.06 -16.63
N VAL A 42 -9.72 1.91 -17.66
CA VAL A 42 -8.75 1.86 -18.76
C VAL A 42 -7.85 3.08 -18.68
N THR A 43 -6.54 2.84 -18.57
CA THR A 43 -5.53 3.89 -18.54
C THR A 43 -5.31 4.50 -19.94
N ASP A 44 -4.69 5.68 -20.01
CA ASP A 44 -4.43 6.36 -21.28
C ASP A 44 -3.56 5.53 -22.25
N ASP A 45 -2.71 4.63 -21.73
CA ASP A 45 -1.92 3.69 -22.54
C ASP A 45 -2.68 2.41 -22.91
N GLY A 46 -3.99 2.36 -22.62
CA GLY A 46 -4.89 1.30 -23.07
C GLY A 46 -4.89 0.04 -22.17
N ALA A 47 -4.27 0.08 -21.00
CA ALA A 47 -4.32 -1.07 -20.09
C ALA A 47 -5.66 -1.16 -19.36
N GLU A 48 -6.26 -2.34 -19.36
CA GLU A 48 -7.40 -2.67 -18.51
C GLU A 48 -6.91 -2.95 -17.10
N THR A 49 -7.47 -2.23 -16.13
CA THR A 49 -7.00 -2.23 -14.74
C THR A 49 -8.18 -2.27 -13.77
N ASP A 50 -7.88 -2.48 -12.50
CA ASP A 50 -8.85 -2.33 -11.43
C ASP A 50 -9.37 -0.89 -11.35
N LEU A 51 -10.63 -0.72 -10.95
CA LEU A 51 -11.29 0.59 -10.81
C LEU A 51 -10.55 1.54 -9.85
N ASP A 52 -9.82 0.98 -8.89
CA ASP A 52 -9.06 1.77 -7.92
C ASP A 52 -8.04 2.71 -8.58
N LEU A 53 -7.48 2.33 -9.74
CA LEU A 53 -6.55 3.19 -10.46
C LEU A 53 -7.20 4.51 -10.89
N GLY A 54 -8.47 4.49 -11.27
CA GLY A 54 -9.21 5.70 -11.58
C GLY A 54 -9.39 6.61 -10.36
N HIS A 55 -9.53 6.04 -9.17
CA HIS A 55 -9.52 6.82 -7.93
C HIS A 55 -8.13 7.39 -7.64
N TYR A 56 -7.06 6.62 -7.85
CA TYR A 56 -5.70 7.11 -7.64
C TYR A 56 -5.38 8.29 -8.54
N GLU A 57 -5.61 8.20 -9.85
CA GLU A 57 -5.42 9.31 -10.79
C GLU A 57 -6.13 10.58 -10.34
N ARG A 58 -7.37 10.44 -9.86
CA ARG A 58 -8.17 11.55 -9.37
C ARG A 58 -7.55 12.23 -8.15
N PHE A 59 -6.93 11.47 -7.25
CA PHE A 59 -6.32 12.01 -6.04
C PHE A 59 -4.92 12.57 -6.26
N ILE A 60 -4.10 11.95 -7.13
CA ILE A 60 -2.74 12.45 -7.42
C ILE A 60 -2.73 13.49 -8.55
N ASN A 61 -3.79 13.56 -9.36
CA ASN A 61 -3.91 14.38 -10.55
C ASN A 61 -2.81 14.09 -11.59
N GLU A 62 -2.45 12.82 -11.72
CA GLU A 62 -1.48 12.28 -12.68
C GLU A 62 -2.07 11.06 -13.34
N ASN A 63 -1.80 10.86 -14.63
CA ASN A 63 -2.22 9.66 -15.34
C ASN A 63 -1.30 8.49 -14.96
N LEU A 64 -1.92 7.38 -14.63
CA LEU A 64 -1.23 6.12 -14.37
C LEU A 64 -1.09 5.31 -15.68
N THR A 65 -0.24 4.31 -15.65
CA THR A 65 0.05 3.46 -16.79
C THR A 65 -0.13 1.98 -16.43
N GLN A 66 0.01 1.11 -17.43
CA GLN A 66 0.02 -0.33 -17.22
C GLN A 66 1.03 -0.80 -16.14
N ASN A 67 2.09 -0.02 -15.88
CA ASN A 67 3.06 -0.32 -14.81
C ASN A 67 2.49 -0.13 -13.41
N SER A 68 1.41 0.60 -13.30
CA SER A 68 0.70 0.84 -12.03
C SER A 68 -0.30 -0.27 -11.66
N SER A 69 -0.56 -1.23 -12.56
CA SER A 69 -1.45 -2.36 -12.31
C SER A 69 -0.72 -3.69 -12.51
N VAL A 70 -0.45 -4.36 -11.42
CA VAL A 70 0.27 -5.63 -11.41
C VAL A 70 -0.60 -6.70 -10.80
N THR A 71 -0.91 -7.75 -11.58
CA THR A 71 -1.61 -8.93 -11.09
C THR A 71 -0.64 -10.10 -10.93
N MET A 72 -0.94 -11.02 -10.02
CA MET A 72 -0.14 -12.26 -9.93
C MET A 72 -0.22 -13.08 -11.21
N GLY A 73 -1.32 -12.97 -11.97
CA GLY A 73 -1.44 -13.57 -13.30
C GLY A 73 -0.37 -13.06 -14.27
N LYS A 74 -0.14 -11.75 -14.34
CA LYS A 74 0.96 -11.16 -15.14
C LYS A 74 2.32 -11.67 -14.67
N ILE A 75 2.56 -11.70 -13.37
CA ILE A 75 3.83 -12.16 -12.79
C ILE A 75 4.10 -13.63 -13.17
N TYR A 76 3.14 -14.51 -12.93
CA TYR A 76 3.30 -15.93 -13.29
C TYR A 76 3.48 -16.16 -14.79
N SER A 77 2.68 -15.46 -15.61
CA SER A 77 2.79 -15.54 -17.06
C SER A 77 4.21 -15.17 -17.55
N ASN A 78 4.75 -14.05 -17.05
CA ASN A 78 6.08 -13.60 -17.41
C ASN A 78 7.17 -14.61 -17.00
N VAL A 79 7.10 -15.16 -15.79
CA VAL A 79 8.08 -16.14 -15.31
C VAL A 79 8.00 -17.44 -16.13
N ILE A 80 6.79 -17.92 -16.43
CA ILE A 80 6.59 -19.12 -17.27
C ILE A 80 7.10 -18.86 -18.69
N GLU A 81 6.86 -17.70 -19.27
CA GLU A 81 7.35 -17.34 -20.58
C GLU A 81 8.88 -17.30 -20.64
N LYS A 82 9.53 -16.66 -19.63
CA LYS A 82 10.99 -16.64 -19.47
C LYS A 82 11.55 -18.07 -19.36
N GLU A 83 10.89 -18.95 -18.60
CA GLU A 83 11.26 -20.36 -18.47
C GLU A 83 11.19 -21.07 -19.83
N ARG A 84 10.09 -20.93 -20.56
CA ARG A 84 9.89 -21.55 -21.88
C ARG A 84 10.89 -21.06 -22.94
N LYS A 85 11.36 -19.82 -22.81
CA LYS A 85 12.43 -19.25 -23.66
C LYS A 85 13.83 -19.69 -23.24
N GLY A 86 13.99 -20.40 -22.12
CA GLY A 86 15.27 -20.86 -21.63
C GLY A 86 16.12 -19.79 -20.92
N GLU A 87 15.53 -18.67 -20.52
CA GLU A 87 16.23 -17.55 -19.90
C GLU A 87 16.83 -17.90 -18.53
N TYR A 88 16.33 -18.94 -17.87
CA TYR A 88 16.87 -19.43 -16.59
C TYR A 88 17.99 -20.47 -16.74
N LEU A 89 18.44 -20.74 -17.97
CA LEU A 89 19.61 -21.59 -18.26
C LEU A 89 19.55 -22.97 -17.60
N GLY A 90 18.37 -23.60 -17.56
CA GLY A 90 18.15 -24.94 -16.99
C GLY A 90 18.06 -24.98 -15.46
N LYS A 91 18.05 -23.83 -14.78
CA LYS A 91 17.81 -23.78 -13.32
C LYS A 91 16.39 -24.21 -12.99
N THR A 92 16.20 -24.79 -11.82
CA THR A 92 14.86 -25.00 -11.25
C THR A 92 14.23 -23.66 -10.91
N VAL A 93 13.09 -23.36 -11.53
CA VAL A 93 12.33 -22.12 -11.28
C VAL A 93 11.44 -22.31 -10.06
N GLN A 94 11.52 -21.41 -9.09
CA GLN A 94 10.84 -21.50 -7.79
C GLN A 94 10.19 -20.16 -7.44
N VAL A 95 9.29 -20.15 -6.47
CA VAL A 95 8.69 -18.91 -5.97
C VAL A 95 9.78 -17.94 -5.49
N ILE A 96 10.68 -18.42 -4.66
CA ILE A 96 11.91 -17.70 -4.27
C ILE A 96 13.08 -18.35 -4.99
N PRO A 97 13.88 -17.62 -5.79
CA PRO A 97 13.83 -16.17 -6.00
C PRO A 97 13.05 -15.71 -7.23
N HIS A 98 12.54 -16.58 -8.11
CA HIS A 98 12.13 -16.17 -9.46
C HIS A 98 10.84 -15.34 -9.46
N ILE A 99 9.79 -15.79 -8.77
CA ILE A 99 8.54 -15.02 -8.65
C ILE A 99 8.78 -13.75 -7.81
N THR A 100 9.50 -13.85 -6.70
CA THR A 100 9.77 -12.68 -5.85
C THR A 100 10.63 -11.65 -6.57
N ASN A 101 11.58 -12.04 -7.41
CA ASN A 101 12.37 -11.12 -8.22
C ASN A 101 11.52 -10.43 -9.28
N GLU A 102 10.62 -11.15 -9.97
CA GLU A 102 9.70 -10.55 -10.94
C GLU A 102 8.78 -9.50 -10.28
N ILE A 103 8.31 -9.77 -9.06
CA ILE A 103 7.52 -8.79 -8.28
C ILE A 103 8.39 -7.59 -7.93
N LYS A 104 9.61 -7.79 -7.44
CA LYS A 104 10.54 -6.70 -7.10
C LYS A 104 10.89 -5.85 -8.33
N GLU A 105 11.08 -6.45 -9.51
CA GLU A 105 11.30 -5.71 -10.76
C GLU A 105 10.16 -4.73 -11.05
N LYS A 106 8.90 -5.11 -10.75
CA LYS A 106 7.76 -4.19 -10.89
C LYS A 106 7.78 -3.06 -9.86
N ILE A 107 8.15 -3.38 -8.61
CA ILE A 107 8.28 -2.36 -7.56
C ILE A 107 9.39 -1.35 -7.92
N TYR A 108 10.53 -1.83 -8.42
CA TYR A 108 11.66 -1.01 -8.81
C TYR A 108 11.49 -0.30 -10.17
N GLY A 109 10.43 -0.61 -10.90
CA GLY A 109 10.19 -0.06 -12.24
C GLY A 109 10.11 1.48 -12.30
N PHE A 110 9.93 2.13 -11.15
CA PHE A 110 9.87 3.60 -11.03
C PHE A 110 11.19 4.24 -10.56
N GLU A 111 12.23 3.47 -10.21
CA GLU A 111 13.49 4.01 -9.64
C GLU A 111 14.24 4.97 -10.56
N ASN A 112 14.11 4.81 -11.88
CA ASN A 112 14.78 5.66 -12.86
C ASN A 112 13.84 6.67 -13.52
N THR A 113 12.70 6.94 -12.90
CA THR A 113 11.73 7.93 -13.34
C THR A 113 11.88 9.21 -12.53
N ASP A 114 11.16 10.25 -12.92
CA ASP A 114 11.09 11.52 -12.17
C ASP A 114 10.05 11.41 -11.02
N THR A 115 10.07 10.28 -10.31
CA THR A 115 9.17 9.97 -9.20
C THR A 115 9.95 9.97 -7.89
N ASP A 116 9.52 10.78 -6.93
CA ASP A 116 10.14 10.85 -5.60
C ASP A 116 9.59 9.79 -4.65
N ILE A 117 8.30 9.47 -4.77
CA ILE A 117 7.60 8.54 -3.87
C ILE A 117 6.73 7.58 -4.68
N VAL A 118 6.90 6.30 -4.44
CA VAL A 118 6.03 5.25 -4.98
C VAL A 118 5.16 4.69 -3.84
N ILE A 119 3.85 4.79 -3.97
CA ILE A 119 2.91 4.16 -3.06
C ILE A 119 2.50 2.82 -3.68
N THR A 120 2.88 1.72 -3.05
CA THR A 120 2.51 0.39 -3.49
C THR A 120 1.38 -0.14 -2.61
N GLU A 121 0.19 -0.26 -3.18
CA GLU A 121 -0.94 -0.91 -2.51
C GLU A 121 -0.91 -2.41 -2.78
N ILE A 122 -1.09 -3.18 -1.72
CA ILE A 122 -1.19 -4.63 -1.80
C ILE A 122 -2.65 -5.02 -1.56
N GLY A 123 -3.28 -5.57 -2.58
CA GLY A 123 -4.64 -6.10 -2.51
C GLY A 123 -4.74 -7.38 -1.68
N GLY A 124 -5.95 -7.67 -1.22
CA GLY A 124 -6.23 -8.85 -0.40
C GLY A 124 -5.97 -8.66 1.09
N THR A 125 -6.17 -9.74 1.83
CA THR A 125 -5.99 -9.77 3.29
C THR A 125 -4.61 -10.34 3.64
N VAL A 126 -3.94 -9.74 4.61
CA VAL A 126 -2.66 -10.27 5.13
C VAL A 126 -2.88 -11.67 5.69
N GLY A 127 -2.07 -12.62 5.25
CA GLY A 127 -2.16 -14.04 5.62
C GLY A 127 -2.87 -14.91 4.60
N ASP A 128 -3.56 -14.35 3.62
CA ASP A 128 -4.14 -15.12 2.53
C ASP A 128 -3.04 -15.70 1.64
N ILE A 129 -3.23 -16.96 1.22
CA ILE A 129 -2.25 -17.73 0.43
C ILE A 129 -1.85 -16.99 -0.84
N GLU A 130 -2.80 -16.37 -1.52
CA GLU A 130 -2.62 -15.67 -2.78
C GLU A 130 -1.64 -14.50 -2.66
N GLY A 131 -1.60 -13.84 -1.49
CA GLY A 131 -0.75 -12.68 -1.23
C GLY A 131 0.66 -13.00 -0.74
N LEU A 132 0.95 -14.25 -0.34
CA LEU A 132 2.20 -14.57 0.36
C LEU A 132 3.46 -14.26 -0.44
N SER A 133 3.47 -14.50 -1.75
CA SER A 133 4.64 -14.20 -2.59
C SER A 133 4.88 -12.69 -2.75
N ILE A 134 3.81 -11.89 -2.75
CA ILE A 134 3.92 -10.43 -2.77
C ILE A 134 4.50 -9.94 -1.44
N ILE A 135 3.95 -10.42 -0.32
CA ILE A 135 4.43 -10.06 1.02
C ILE A 135 5.92 -10.44 1.19
N GLU A 136 6.32 -11.62 0.72
CA GLU A 136 7.73 -12.05 0.76
C GLU A 136 8.62 -11.13 -0.11
N ALA A 137 8.17 -10.74 -1.31
CA ALA A 137 8.92 -9.82 -2.15
C ALA A 137 9.09 -8.45 -1.48
N ILE A 138 8.04 -7.90 -0.86
CA ILE A 138 8.10 -6.62 -0.13
C ILE A 138 9.02 -6.71 1.07
N ARG A 139 9.00 -7.83 1.79
CA ARG A 139 9.95 -8.08 2.88
C ARG A 139 11.40 -8.03 2.39
N GLN A 140 11.66 -8.63 1.21
CA GLN A 140 12.99 -8.57 0.59
C GLN A 140 13.36 -7.14 0.17
N VAL A 141 12.43 -6.37 -0.40
CA VAL A 141 12.64 -4.94 -0.70
C VAL A 141 13.11 -4.18 0.55
N GLY A 142 12.49 -4.40 1.69
CA GLY A 142 12.90 -3.78 2.95
C GLY A 142 14.27 -4.21 3.46
N LEU A 143 14.82 -5.35 2.99
CA LEU A 143 16.19 -5.77 3.28
C LEU A 143 17.22 -5.21 2.29
N GLU A 144 16.78 -4.92 1.07
CA GLU A 144 17.63 -4.44 -0.02
C GLU A 144 17.80 -2.92 -0.03
N LYS A 145 16.86 -2.19 0.55
CA LYS A 145 16.84 -0.73 0.64
C LYS A 145 17.22 -0.24 2.02
N ASN A 146 17.57 1.05 2.14
CA ASN A 146 17.78 1.63 3.45
C ASN A 146 16.45 1.71 4.24
N PRO A 147 16.51 1.64 5.58
CA PRO A 147 15.29 1.68 6.40
C PRO A 147 14.43 2.92 6.19
N GLU A 148 15.03 4.07 5.87
CA GLU A 148 14.33 5.33 5.59
C GLU A 148 13.66 5.38 4.22
N ASP A 149 14.05 4.49 3.29
CA ASP A 149 13.49 4.43 1.94
C ASP A 149 12.25 3.54 1.84
N VAL A 150 11.94 2.76 2.88
CA VAL A 150 10.79 1.83 2.88
C VAL A 150 9.94 2.02 4.12
N LEU A 151 8.68 2.34 3.90
CA LEU A 151 7.70 2.55 4.96
C LEU A 151 6.52 1.58 4.82
N TYR A 152 6.25 0.83 5.86
CA TYR A 152 5.12 -0.10 5.92
C TYR A 152 3.93 0.52 6.66
N ILE A 153 2.86 0.78 5.92
CA ILE A 153 1.59 1.25 6.44
C ILE A 153 0.60 0.07 6.41
N HIS A 154 0.10 -0.31 7.57
CA HIS A 154 -0.86 -1.40 7.67
C HIS A 154 -2.26 -0.86 7.97
N VAL A 155 -3.17 -1.11 7.03
CA VAL A 155 -4.59 -0.74 7.19
C VAL A 155 -5.31 -1.87 7.91
N THR A 156 -5.98 -1.56 9.01
CA THR A 156 -6.66 -2.55 9.84
C THR A 156 -8.10 -2.14 10.15
N LEU A 157 -8.91 -3.12 10.51
CA LEU A 157 -10.26 -2.88 11.00
C LEU A 157 -10.26 -2.80 12.53
N LEU A 158 -10.84 -1.74 13.06
CA LEU A 158 -11.06 -1.52 14.48
C LEU A 158 -12.58 -1.42 14.74
N PRO A 159 -13.28 -2.56 14.80
CA PRO A 159 -14.74 -2.57 14.82
C PRO A 159 -15.31 -2.03 16.12
N TYR A 160 -16.40 -1.30 15.99
CA TYR A 160 -17.24 -0.89 17.10
C TYR A 160 -18.43 -1.83 17.23
N ILE A 161 -18.67 -2.34 18.43
CA ILE A 161 -19.78 -3.24 18.72
C ILE A 161 -20.90 -2.45 19.38
N PHE A 162 -21.94 -2.13 18.65
CA PHE A 162 -23.07 -1.32 19.13
C PHE A 162 -23.75 -1.92 20.35
N GLY A 163 -23.88 -3.25 20.43
CA GLY A 163 -24.55 -3.92 21.56
C GLY A 163 -23.83 -3.77 22.91
N SER A 164 -22.49 -3.59 22.89
CA SER A 164 -21.67 -3.38 24.10
C SER A 164 -21.08 -1.97 24.19
N ASN A 165 -21.34 -1.10 23.22
CA ASN A 165 -20.74 0.23 23.09
C ASN A 165 -19.22 0.20 23.24
N GLU A 166 -18.55 -0.74 22.56
CA GLU A 166 -17.14 -1.03 22.78
C GLU A 166 -16.38 -1.18 21.46
N ILE A 167 -15.19 -0.56 21.40
CA ILE A 167 -14.23 -0.79 20.32
C ILE A 167 -13.43 -2.05 20.63
N LYS A 168 -13.35 -2.96 19.65
CA LYS A 168 -12.59 -4.21 19.75
C LYS A 168 -11.22 -4.07 19.07
N SER A 169 -10.15 -4.03 19.87
CA SER A 169 -8.78 -3.92 19.39
C SER A 169 -8.15 -5.26 18.95
N LYS A 170 -8.76 -6.40 19.28
CA LYS A 170 -8.23 -7.72 18.97
C LYS A 170 -8.08 -8.01 17.47
N PRO A 171 -9.04 -7.68 16.58
CA PRO A 171 -8.86 -7.88 15.15
C PRO A 171 -7.62 -7.18 14.60
N THR A 172 -7.39 -5.91 14.96
CA THR A 172 -6.18 -5.16 14.60
C THR A 172 -4.92 -5.84 15.15
N GLN A 173 -4.91 -6.25 16.42
CA GLN A 173 -3.75 -6.94 17.02
C GLN A 173 -3.43 -8.25 16.30
N HIS A 174 -4.44 -9.03 15.92
CA HIS A 174 -4.24 -10.28 15.18
C HIS A 174 -3.71 -10.01 13.78
N SER A 175 -4.27 -9.05 13.04
CA SER A 175 -3.82 -8.69 11.71
C SER A 175 -2.35 -8.22 11.70
N VAL A 176 -1.96 -7.38 12.68
CA VAL A 176 -0.56 -6.96 12.84
C VAL A 176 0.34 -8.14 13.18
N LYS A 177 -0.12 -9.04 14.05
CA LYS A 177 0.65 -10.22 14.43
C LYS A 177 0.89 -11.17 13.25
N GLU A 178 -0.12 -11.31 12.39
CA GLU A 178 0.01 -12.08 11.14
C GLU A 178 1.08 -11.46 10.23
N LEU A 179 1.03 -10.14 9.98
CA LEU A 179 2.04 -9.45 9.18
C LEU A 179 3.45 -9.60 9.78
N GLN A 180 3.58 -9.51 11.10
CA GLN A 180 4.84 -9.69 11.79
C GLN A 180 5.35 -11.14 11.68
N SER A 181 4.48 -12.14 11.66
CA SER A 181 4.85 -13.54 11.45
C SER A 181 5.44 -13.80 10.08
N LEU A 182 5.05 -12.99 9.09
CA LEU A 182 5.59 -12.96 7.73
C LEU A 182 6.89 -12.12 7.61
N GLY A 183 7.40 -11.60 8.73
CA GLY A 183 8.67 -10.87 8.80
C GLY A 183 8.60 -9.38 8.51
N ILE A 184 7.40 -8.78 8.43
CA ILE A 184 7.21 -7.34 8.23
C ILE A 184 6.67 -6.71 9.50
N LYS A 185 7.38 -5.69 10.00
CA LYS A 185 6.90 -4.85 11.10
C LYS A 185 6.29 -3.58 10.51
N PRO A 186 5.00 -3.30 10.74
CA PRO A 186 4.41 -2.05 10.30
C PRO A 186 5.03 -0.86 11.05
N ASN A 187 5.18 0.25 10.36
CA ASN A 187 5.64 1.52 10.94
C ASN A 187 4.46 2.38 11.39
N ILE A 188 3.39 2.36 10.60
CA ILE A 188 2.16 3.10 10.84
C ILE A 188 0.96 2.14 10.76
N LEU A 189 0.01 2.32 11.65
CA LEU A 189 -1.29 1.67 11.60
C LEU A 189 -2.34 2.70 11.19
N VAL A 190 -3.09 2.41 10.13
CA VAL A 190 -4.29 3.15 9.76
C VAL A 190 -5.50 2.31 10.18
N CYS A 191 -6.17 2.74 11.24
CA CYS A 191 -7.25 1.99 11.86
C CYS A 191 -8.60 2.47 11.34
N ARG A 192 -9.23 1.68 10.49
CA ARG A 192 -10.61 1.94 10.04
C ARG A 192 -11.58 1.68 11.17
N THR A 193 -12.40 2.68 11.48
CA THR A 193 -13.35 2.66 12.60
C THR A 193 -14.59 3.48 12.27
N GLU A 194 -15.66 3.24 13.00
CA GLU A 194 -16.91 4.03 12.90
C GLU A 194 -16.98 5.18 13.90
N THR A 195 -16.19 5.09 14.97
CA THR A 195 -16.19 6.07 16.07
C THR A 195 -14.79 6.55 16.39
N ASP A 196 -14.69 7.62 17.17
CA ASP A 196 -13.39 8.12 17.61
C ASP A 196 -12.66 7.08 18.48
N ILE A 197 -11.36 6.94 18.25
CA ILE A 197 -10.51 6.00 18.99
C ILE A 197 -10.10 6.64 20.32
N PRO A 198 -10.58 6.11 21.47
CA PRO A 198 -10.14 6.60 22.77
C PRO A 198 -8.64 6.48 22.96
N GLU A 199 -8.07 7.39 23.73
CA GLU A 199 -6.64 7.41 24.03
C GLU A 199 -6.13 6.09 24.62
N SER A 200 -6.91 5.46 25.49
CA SER A 200 -6.59 4.14 26.07
C SER A 200 -6.49 3.02 25.03
N ILE A 201 -7.25 3.11 23.93
CA ILE A 201 -7.16 2.16 22.81
C ILE A 201 -5.94 2.46 21.94
N ARG A 202 -5.60 3.75 21.71
CA ARG A 202 -4.36 4.13 21.02
C ARG A 202 -3.12 3.61 21.75
N GLU A 203 -3.07 3.79 23.07
CA GLU A 203 -2.00 3.26 23.91
C GLU A 203 -1.90 1.74 23.87
N LYS A 204 -3.04 1.07 23.97
CA LYS A 204 -3.10 -0.38 23.86
C LYS A 204 -2.61 -0.88 22.50
N LEU A 205 -3.05 -0.27 21.40
CA LEU A 205 -2.57 -0.64 20.06
C LEU A 205 -1.09 -0.36 19.89
N SER A 206 -0.61 0.79 20.34
CA SER A 206 0.82 1.13 20.34
C SER A 206 1.67 0.03 21.00
N LEU A 207 1.27 -0.38 22.20
CA LEU A 207 1.98 -1.40 22.97
C LEU A 207 1.93 -2.79 22.30
N PHE A 208 0.73 -3.25 21.94
CA PHE A 208 0.55 -4.62 21.42
C PHE A 208 0.98 -4.81 19.96
N CYS A 209 0.97 -3.74 19.16
CA CYS A 209 1.39 -3.76 17.76
C CYS A 209 2.82 -3.27 17.56
N ASN A 210 3.49 -2.82 18.64
CA ASN A 210 4.88 -2.34 18.60
C ASN A 210 5.09 -1.18 17.61
N VAL A 211 4.19 -0.20 17.64
CA VAL A 211 4.26 1.05 16.88
C VAL A 211 4.25 2.24 17.84
N ARG A 212 4.71 3.42 17.39
CA ARG A 212 4.57 4.63 18.20
C ARG A 212 3.09 5.00 18.36
N LYS A 213 2.73 5.63 19.46
CA LYS A 213 1.36 6.07 19.67
C LYS A 213 0.91 7.09 18.62
N THR A 214 1.80 7.98 18.19
CA THR A 214 1.59 8.93 17.10
C THR A 214 1.40 8.26 15.73
N SER A 215 1.86 7.03 15.59
CA SER A 215 1.71 6.23 14.37
C SER A 215 0.44 5.36 14.37
N VAL A 216 -0.45 5.50 15.35
CA VAL A 216 -1.79 4.92 15.34
C VAL A 216 -2.75 5.96 14.81
N ILE A 217 -3.03 5.90 13.54
CA ILE A 217 -3.84 6.87 12.79
C ILE A 217 -5.29 6.39 12.71
N GLN A 218 -6.21 7.26 13.08
CA GLN A 218 -7.63 7.02 12.93
C GLN A 218 -8.07 7.27 11.50
N ASN A 219 -8.85 6.34 10.94
CA ASN A 219 -9.56 6.52 9.68
C ASN A 219 -11.05 6.21 9.90
N LYS A 220 -11.79 7.23 10.31
CA LYS A 220 -13.22 7.13 10.58
C LYS A 220 -14.02 7.12 9.28
N THR A 221 -15.18 6.49 9.30
CA THR A 221 -16.11 6.58 8.19
C THR A 221 -16.47 8.04 7.93
N ALA A 222 -16.30 8.49 6.71
CA ALA A 222 -16.57 9.85 6.26
C ALA A 222 -17.76 9.89 5.30
N ASP A 223 -18.46 11.01 5.27
CA ASP A 223 -19.62 11.21 4.37
C ASP A 223 -19.21 11.27 2.89
N SER A 224 -17.96 11.57 2.61
CA SER A 224 -17.41 11.65 1.27
C SER A 224 -15.99 11.08 1.22
N LEU A 225 -15.70 10.34 0.15
CA LEU A 225 -14.34 9.84 -0.13
C LEU A 225 -13.31 10.99 -0.17
N TYR A 226 -13.71 12.16 -0.63
CA TYR A 226 -12.82 13.33 -0.71
C TYR A 226 -12.49 13.96 0.65
N ALA A 227 -13.24 13.65 1.70
CA ALA A 227 -12.95 14.08 3.07
C ALA A 227 -11.86 13.22 3.74
N VAL A 228 -11.65 11.98 3.27
CA VAL A 228 -10.70 11.04 3.88
C VAL A 228 -9.26 11.57 3.92
N PRO A 229 -8.69 12.13 2.85
CA PRO A 229 -7.33 12.68 2.89
C PRO A 229 -7.17 13.83 3.90
N LEU A 230 -8.19 14.68 4.05
CA LEU A 230 -8.18 15.79 5.00
C LEU A 230 -8.19 15.27 6.44
N MET A 231 -9.01 14.28 6.73
CA MET A 231 -9.07 13.62 8.04
C MET A 231 -7.73 12.94 8.38
N LEU A 232 -7.10 12.25 7.43
CA LEU A 232 -5.80 11.61 7.62
C LEU A 232 -4.67 12.64 7.84
N GLU A 233 -4.75 13.81 7.21
CA GLU A 233 -3.82 14.92 7.45
C GLU A 233 -4.01 15.50 8.87
N GLU A 234 -5.25 15.72 9.29
CA GLU A 234 -5.57 16.18 10.66
C GLU A 234 -5.08 15.19 11.72
N GLU A 235 -5.18 13.89 11.46
CA GLU A 235 -4.64 12.82 12.31
C GLU A 235 -3.10 12.75 12.28
N GLY A 236 -2.44 13.47 11.38
CA GLY A 236 -1.00 13.60 11.30
C GLY A 236 -0.29 12.52 10.48
N LEU A 237 -1.01 11.79 9.60
CA LEU A 237 -0.42 10.73 8.78
C LEU A 237 0.74 11.25 7.93
N ALA A 238 0.56 12.37 7.21
CA ALA A 238 1.61 12.92 6.37
C ALA A 238 2.86 13.32 7.18
N ARG A 239 2.66 13.87 8.38
CA ARG A 239 3.77 14.21 9.29
C ARG A 239 4.54 12.96 9.72
N GLU A 240 3.86 11.86 10.09
CA GLU A 240 4.52 10.61 10.46
C GLU A 240 5.30 10.00 9.29
N VAL A 241 4.73 10.00 8.08
CA VAL A 241 5.41 9.55 6.86
C VAL A 241 6.67 10.36 6.61
N CYS A 242 6.57 11.68 6.64
CA CYS A 242 7.72 12.55 6.38
C CYS A 242 8.83 12.41 7.43
N ASN A 243 8.44 12.26 8.69
CA ASN A 243 9.41 12.03 9.77
C ASN A 243 10.13 10.69 9.61
N TYR A 244 9.43 9.67 9.14
CA TYR A 244 10.00 8.34 8.96
C TYR A 244 10.96 8.30 7.77
N CYS A 245 10.51 8.82 6.62
CA CYS A 245 11.27 8.80 5.38
C CYS A 245 12.28 9.96 5.27
N LEU A 246 12.53 10.71 6.33
CA LEU A 246 13.42 11.87 6.36
C LEU A 246 13.13 12.89 5.25
N LEU A 247 11.88 12.94 4.82
CA LEU A 247 11.41 13.90 3.84
C LEU A 247 11.30 15.28 4.51
N TYR A 248 12.35 16.07 4.35
CA TYR A 248 12.35 17.44 4.85
C TYR A 248 11.33 18.26 4.06
N THR A 249 10.50 19.00 4.78
CA THR A 249 9.69 20.04 4.16
C THR A 249 10.63 21.00 3.45
N SER A 250 10.35 21.32 2.18
CA SER A 250 11.03 22.42 1.52
C SER A 250 10.99 23.64 2.45
N PRO A 251 12.10 24.35 2.65
CA PRO A 251 12.11 25.51 3.52
C PRO A 251 10.96 26.44 3.12
N SER A 252 10.21 26.90 4.12
CA SER A 252 9.19 27.91 3.90
C SER A 252 9.78 29.06 3.08
N PRO A 253 9.01 29.69 2.16
CA PRO A 253 9.46 30.91 1.50
C PRO A 253 9.88 32.03 2.47
N ARG A 254 9.61 31.84 3.76
CA ARG A 254 9.98 32.75 4.86
C ARG A 254 11.27 32.36 5.58
N ASP A 255 11.83 31.18 5.30
CA ASP A 255 13.12 30.81 5.89
C ASP A 255 14.22 31.50 5.10
N PRO A 256 14.97 32.43 5.71
CA PRO A 256 16.10 33.11 5.02
C PRO A 256 17.14 32.05 4.66
N LYS A 257 17.70 32.18 3.45
CA LYS A 257 18.82 31.37 2.99
C LYS A 257 20.07 31.67 3.82
#